data_354242d046fd8c1ccb6b2608f3ffb956
#
_entry.id   354242d046fd8c1ccb6b2608f3ffb956
#
_cell.length_a   1.000
_cell.length_b   1.000
_cell.length_c   1.000
_cell.angle_alpha   90.00
_cell.angle_beta   90.00
_cell.angle_gamma   90.00
#
_symmetry.space_group_name_H-M   'P 1'
#
loop_
_entity.id
_entity.type
_entity.pdbx_description
1 polymer ?
#
loop_
_entity_poly.entity_id
_entity_poly.type
_entity_poly.pdbx_seq_one_letter_code
_entity_poly.pdbx_strand_id
1 'polypeptide(L)'
;TWDPRLVAGTQGLVPTAWHRTHERWGATQMQNRFRRAAGRWMTSVDYAAWIAVRSVGEAVTSSKSTDFAKVREFMLGSDFSLAAYKGIKVTYRPWNGQLRERILLAAPRSLVSVSPQKEFLHPVSEVDTLGYDKPESKCGKAG
;
A
#
# COMPACT_ATOMS: atom_id res chain seq x y z
N THR A 1 5.04 0.20 -46.30
CA THR A 1 5.76 0.84 -45.17
C THR A 1 4.95 0.71 -43.92
N TRP A 2 5.52 0.05 -42.94
CA TRP A 2 4.90 -0.08 -41.64
C TRP A 2 5.20 1.16 -40.79
N ASP A 3 4.16 1.90 -40.44
CA ASP A 3 4.28 3.12 -39.67
C ASP A 3 3.93 2.82 -38.23
N PRO A 4 4.90 2.85 -37.28
CA PRO A 4 4.64 2.54 -35.90
C PRO A 4 3.73 3.61 -35.27
N ARG A 5 2.60 3.16 -34.70
CA ARG A 5 1.65 4.06 -34.01
C ARG A 5 1.80 3.95 -32.51
N LEU A 6 1.78 5.07 -31.83
CA LEU A 6 1.72 5.08 -30.37
C LEU A 6 0.39 4.49 -29.89
N VAL A 7 0.48 3.44 -29.10
CA VAL A 7 -0.68 2.88 -28.41
C VAL A 7 -0.59 3.27 -26.93
N ALA A 8 -1.57 4.02 -26.46
CA ALA A 8 -1.63 4.47 -25.08
C ALA A 8 -2.94 4.00 -24.41
N GLY A 9 -2.87 3.70 -23.11
CA GLY A 9 -4.01 3.27 -22.31
C GLY A 9 -3.59 2.28 -21.23
N THR A 10 -4.56 1.81 -20.47
CA THR A 10 -4.33 0.83 -19.38
C THR A 10 -4.02 -0.57 -19.90
N GLN A 11 -4.37 -0.87 -21.14
CA GLN A 11 -4.20 -2.17 -21.79
C GLN A 11 -4.75 -3.35 -20.96
N GLY A 12 -5.83 -3.11 -20.23
CA GLY A 12 -6.44 -4.10 -19.34
C GLY A 12 -5.74 -4.26 -17.98
N LEU A 13 -4.76 -3.43 -17.67
CA LEU A 13 -4.15 -3.42 -16.35
C LEU A 13 -5.07 -2.74 -15.33
N VAL A 14 -5.18 -3.34 -14.16
CA VAL A 14 -5.99 -2.84 -13.05
C VAL A 14 -5.07 -2.48 -11.88
N PRO A 15 -5.18 -1.26 -11.32
CA PRO A 15 -4.52 -0.93 -10.07
C PRO A 15 -5.17 -1.71 -8.93
N THR A 16 -4.36 -2.35 -8.11
CA THR A 16 -4.84 -3.20 -7.02
C THR A 16 -3.93 -3.12 -5.81
N ALA A 17 -4.51 -3.22 -4.61
CA ALA A 17 -3.72 -3.28 -3.38
C ALA A 17 -3.01 -4.62 -3.20
N TRP A 18 -3.56 -5.71 -3.74
CA TRP A 18 -2.98 -7.05 -3.65
C TRP A 18 -3.28 -7.90 -4.87
N HIS A 19 -2.30 -8.70 -5.27
CA HIS A 19 -2.47 -9.69 -6.33
C HIS A 19 -1.76 -10.99 -5.97
N ARG A 20 -2.36 -12.12 -6.31
CA ARG A 20 -1.88 -13.46 -5.94
C ARG A 20 -0.48 -13.83 -6.48
N THR A 21 -0.06 -13.17 -7.56
CA THR A 21 1.26 -13.35 -8.18
C THR A 21 2.31 -12.36 -7.68
N HIS A 22 2.01 -11.64 -6.60
CA HIS A 22 2.98 -10.74 -5.97
C HIS A 22 3.99 -11.54 -5.17
N GLU A 23 5.21 -11.64 -5.69
CA GLU A 23 6.33 -12.38 -5.11
C GLU A 23 7.40 -11.41 -4.57
N ARG A 24 7.30 -11.12 -3.30
CA ARG A 24 8.29 -10.35 -2.54
C ARG A 24 8.56 -11.08 -1.23
N TRP A 25 9.67 -10.72 -0.59
CA TRP A 25 10.01 -11.29 0.72
C TRP A 25 8.83 -11.10 1.71
N GLY A 26 8.38 -12.20 2.32
CA GLY A 26 7.21 -12.22 3.21
C GLY A 26 5.85 -12.28 2.51
N ALA A 27 5.70 -11.80 1.28
CA ALA A 27 4.43 -11.78 0.54
C ALA A 27 3.92 -13.19 0.25
N THR A 28 4.77 -14.05 -0.27
CA THR A 28 4.44 -15.44 -0.59
C THR A 28 4.04 -16.23 0.66
N GLN A 29 4.75 -16.05 1.78
CA GLN A 29 4.39 -16.70 3.04
C GLN A 29 3.03 -16.23 3.56
N MET A 30 2.77 -14.92 3.55
CA MET A 30 1.48 -14.36 3.94
C MET A 30 0.35 -14.90 3.07
N GLN A 31 0.51 -14.87 1.76
CA GLN A 31 -0.44 -15.40 0.80
C GLN A 31 -0.74 -16.89 1.04
N ASN A 32 0.27 -17.70 1.30
CA ASN A 32 0.11 -19.13 1.56
C ASN A 32 -0.57 -19.40 2.92
N ARG A 33 -0.27 -18.61 3.95
CA ARG A 33 -0.97 -18.70 5.24
C ARG A 33 -2.44 -18.34 5.09
N PHE A 34 -2.75 -17.25 4.39
CA PHE A 34 -4.12 -16.86 4.11
C PHE A 34 -4.88 -17.94 3.33
N ARG A 35 -4.27 -18.47 2.25
CA ARG A 35 -4.90 -19.54 1.45
C ARG A 35 -5.20 -20.78 2.28
N ARG A 36 -4.32 -21.18 3.20
CA ARG A 36 -4.58 -22.32 4.09
C ARG A 36 -5.72 -22.05 5.07
N ALA A 37 -5.84 -20.83 5.57
CA ALA A 37 -6.87 -20.46 6.53
C ALA A 37 -8.24 -20.22 5.87
N ALA A 38 -8.27 -19.58 4.68
CA ALA A 38 -9.49 -19.14 4.03
C ALA A 38 -9.95 -20.04 2.87
N GLY A 39 -9.14 -21.01 2.43
CA GLY A 39 -9.44 -21.89 1.29
C GLY A 39 -9.42 -21.19 -0.08
N ARG A 40 -9.02 -19.92 -0.15
CA ARG A 40 -8.99 -19.11 -1.37
C ARG A 40 -7.80 -18.15 -1.41
N TRP A 41 -7.56 -17.52 -2.54
CA TRP A 41 -6.54 -16.48 -2.67
C TRP A 41 -6.99 -15.18 -1.99
N MET A 42 -6.01 -14.46 -1.43
CA MET A 42 -6.20 -13.15 -0.82
C MET A 42 -6.57 -12.11 -1.89
N THR A 43 -7.57 -11.31 -1.61
CA THR A 43 -7.99 -10.16 -2.43
C THR A 43 -7.43 -8.86 -1.87
N SER A 44 -7.64 -7.75 -2.59
CA SER A 44 -7.30 -6.40 -2.09
C SER A 44 -8.03 -6.03 -0.80
N VAL A 45 -9.28 -6.47 -0.62
CA VAL A 45 -10.06 -6.23 0.60
C VAL A 45 -9.50 -7.00 1.78
N ASP A 46 -9.13 -8.26 1.57
CA ASP A 46 -8.49 -9.08 2.61
C ASP A 46 -7.15 -8.48 3.04
N TYR A 47 -6.36 -8.00 2.07
CA TYR A 47 -5.10 -7.33 2.35
C TYR A 47 -5.32 -6.03 3.13
N ALA A 48 -6.31 -5.21 2.76
CA ALA A 48 -6.64 -3.99 3.47
C ALA A 48 -7.07 -4.27 4.93
N ALA A 49 -7.89 -5.28 5.15
CA ALA A 49 -8.26 -5.72 6.50
C ALA A 49 -7.05 -6.22 7.30
N TRP A 50 -6.21 -7.05 6.67
CA TRP A 50 -4.99 -7.54 7.30
C TRP A 50 -4.05 -6.41 7.70
N ILE A 51 -3.78 -5.43 6.81
CA ILE A 51 -2.85 -4.35 7.11
C ILE A 51 -3.40 -3.38 8.16
N ALA A 52 -4.72 -3.17 8.21
CA ALA A 52 -5.35 -2.36 9.25
C ALA A 52 -5.14 -2.96 10.65
N VAL A 53 -5.45 -4.25 10.81
CA VAL A 53 -5.23 -4.95 12.09
C VAL A 53 -3.75 -5.01 12.44
N ARG A 54 -2.89 -5.27 11.47
CA ARG A 54 -1.44 -5.30 11.65
C ARG A 54 -0.88 -3.95 12.08
N SER A 55 -1.40 -2.84 11.53
CA SER A 55 -0.99 -1.48 11.92
C SER A 55 -1.28 -1.19 13.39
N VAL A 56 -2.47 -1.56 13.87
CA VAL A 56 -2.84 -1.40 15.29
C VAL A 56 -1.93 -2.26 16.17
N GLY A 57 -1.73 -3.52 15.80
CA GLY A 57 -0.85 -4.42 16.56
C GLY A 57 0.59 -3.92 16.67
N GLU A 58 1.15 -3.40 15.57
CA GLU A 58 2.48 -2.79 15.54
C GLU A 58 2.55 -1.54 16.43
N ALA A 59 1.53 -0.67 16.33
CA ALA A 59 1.48 0.55 17.10
C ALA A 59 1.36 0.28 18.61
N VAL A 60 0.51 -0.66 19.02
CA VAL A 60 0.38 -1.07 20.43
C VAL A 60 1.70 -1.64 20.96
N THR A 61 2.34 -2.52 20.19
CA THR A 61 3.61 -3.15 20.58
C THR A 61 4.72 -2.13 20.72
N SER A 62 4.86 -1.23 19.77
CA SER A 62 5.94 -0.25 19.70
C SER A 62 5.74 0.91 20.68
N SER A 63 4.51 1.41 20.85
CA SER A 63 4.18 2.45 21.83
C SER A 63 4.08 1.91 23.27
N LYS A 64 4.05 0.59 23.43
CA LYS A 64 3.84 -0.09 24.73
C LYS A 64 2.57 0.41 25.45
N SER A 65 1.54 0.76 24.72
CA SER A 65 0.29 1.33 25.24
C SER A 65 -0.91 0.72 24.53
N THR A 66 -2.00 0.57 25.26
CA THR A 66 -3.34 0.23 24.73
C THR A 66 -4.29 1.43 24.77
N ASP A 67 -3.81 2.59 25.23
CA ASP A 67 -4.57 3.82 25.20
C ASP A 67 -4.77 4.32 23.79
N PHE A 68 -6.01 4.60 23.42
CA PHE A 68 -6.37 4.97 22.05
C PHE A 68 -5.64 6.23 21.55
N ALA A 69 -5.54 7.27 22.39
CA ALA A 69 -4.92 8.53 22.00
C ALA A 69 -3.43 8.35 21.73
N LYS A 70 -2.73 7.60 22.59
CA LYS A 70 -1.30 7.30 22.44
C LYS A 70 -1.02 6.41 21.22
N VAL A 71 -1.84 5.38 21.01
CA VAL A 71 -1.71 4.49 19.83
C VAL A 71 -1.94 5.29 18.55
N ARG A 72 -2.98 6.13 18.48
CA ARG A 72 -3.26 6.99 17.32
C ARG A 72 -2.14 7.98 17.07
N GLU A 73 -1.65 8.65 18.09
CA GLU A 73 -0.53 9.59 18.00
C GLU A 73 0.71 8.90 17.44
N PHE A 74 1.06 7.72 17.97
CA PHE A 74 2.18 6.93 17.46
C PHE A 74 2.00 6.53 16.00
N MET A 75 0.80 6.05 15.60
CA MET A 75 0.52 5.65 14.22
C MET A 75 0.67 6.79 13.21
N LEU A 76 0.33 8.02 13.60
CA LEU A 76 0.43 9.21 12.74
C LEU A 76 1.81 9.91 12.86
N GLY A 77 2.65 9.46 13.77
CA GLY A 77 3.97 10.01 14.01
C GLY A 77 5.03 9.49 13.02
N SER A 78 6.20 10.10 13.08
CA SER A 78 7.37 9.75 12.24
C SER A 78 7.97 8.38 12.56
N ASP A 79 7.77 7.90 13.78
CA ASP A 79 8.39 6.67 14.28
C ASP A 79 7.62 5.41 13.86
N PHE A 80 6.37 5.59 13.40
CA PHE A 80 5.60 4.46 12.90
C PHE A 80 6.10 4.00 11.53
N SER A 81 6.39 2.71 11.42
CA SER A 81 6.63 2.07 10.13
C SER A 81 6.24 0.60 10.18
N LEU A 82 5.61 0.10 9.13
CA LEU A 82 5.11 -1.26 9.05
C LEU A 82 5.61 -1.97 7.80
N ALA A 83 6.06 -3.22 7.96
CA ALA A 83 6.37 -4.09 6.83
C ALA A 83 5.08 -4.59 6.17
N ALA A 84 4.80 -4.11 4.96
CA ALA A 84 3.59 -4.41 4.19
C ALA A 84 3.82 -5.37 3.02
N TYR A 85 5.02 -5.95 2.92
CA TYR A 85 5.47 -6.93 1.93
C TYR A 85 5.40 -6.46 0.46
N LYS A 86 5.40 -5.14 0.23
CA LYS A 86 5.45 -4.53 -1.11
C LYS A 86 6.80 -3.88 -1.43
N GLY A 87 7.86 -4.28 -0.71
CA GLY A 87 9.24 -3.85 -0.95
C GLY A 87 9.65 -2.56 -0.25
N ILE A 88 8.73 -1.89 0.44
CA ILE A 88 9.00 -0.73 1.30
C ILE A 88 8.25 -0.89 2.63
N LYS A 89 8.70 -0.17 3.64
CA LYS A 89 7.91 0.07 4.83
C LYS A 89 6.84 1.11 4.54
N VAL A 90 5.64 0.93 5.08
CA VAL A 90 4.52 1.85 4.92
C VAL A 90 4.35 2.70 6.17
N THR A 91 3.84 3.91 5.96
CA THR A 91 3.57 4.90 7.01
C THR A 91 2.25 5.59 6.72
N TYR A 92 1.68 6.27 7.72
CA TYR A 92 0.49 7.08 7.54
C TYR A 92 0.86 8.54 7.22
N ARG A 93 0.06 9.20 6.39
CA ARG A 93 0.14 10.65 6.21
C ARG A 93 -0.45 11.36 7.42
N PRO A 94 0.31 12.21 8.13
CA PRO A 94 -0.19 12.81 9.38
C PRO A 94 -1.32 13.83 9.16
N TRP A 95 -1.47 14.35 7.93
CA TRP A 95 -2.45 15.38 7.62
C TRP A 95 -3.82 14.86 7.16
N ASN A 96 -3.92 13.60 6.69
CA ASN A 96 -5.18 13.00 6.28
C ASN A 96 -5.38 11.56 6.77
N GLY A 97 -4.41 10.99 7.48
CA GLY A 97 -4.47 9.61 7.99
C GLY A 97 -4.40 8.51 6.94
N GLN A 98 -4.07 8.84 5.69
CA GLN A 98 -3.98 7.84 4.62
C GLN A 98 -2.70 7.00 4.76
N LEU A 99 -2.83 5.68 4.65
CA LEU A 99 -1.69 4.79 4.55
C LEU A 99 -1.01 4.95 3.18
N ARG A 100 0.30 5.20 3.20
CA ARG A 100 1.12 5.34 2.00
C ARG A 100 1.71 3.99 1.62
N GLU A 101 1.34 3.49 0.46
CA GLU A 101 1.83 2.21 -0.02
C GLU A 101 1.99 2.18 -1.55
N ARG A 102 2.77 1.22 -2.03
CA ARG A 102 2.86 0.95 -3.45
C ARG A 102 1.58 0.29 -3.98
N ILE A 103 1.19 0.67 -5.20
CA ILE A 103 0.04 0.09 -5.91
C ILE A 103 0.55 -0.90 -6.95
N LEU A 104 -0.06 -2.06 -6.97
CA LEU A 104 0.24 -3.10 -7.95
C LEU A 104 -0.56 -2.86 -9.22
N LEU A 105 0.08 -2.95 -10.38
CA LEU A 105 -0.57 -2.95 -11.69
C LEU A 105 -0.61 -4.37 -12.20
N ALA A 106 -1.79 -4.95 -12.25
CA ALA A 106 -1.97 -6.36 -12.53
C ALA A 106 -2.92 -6.61 -13.71
N ALA A 107 -2.58 -7.60 -14.51
CA ALA A 107 -3.49 -8.30 -15.40
C ALA A 107 -4.14 -9.49 -14.66
N PRO A 108 -5.19 -10.14 -15.18
CA PRO A 108 -5.91 -11.20 -14.44
C PRO A 108 -5.04 -12.36 -13.93
N ARG A 109 -3.90 -12.61 -14.56
CA ARG A 109 -3.02 -13.76 -14.23
C ARG A 109 -1.60 -13.37 -13.84
N SER A 110 -1.24 -12.08 -13.92
CA SER A 110 0.14 -11.64 -13.69
C SER A 110 0.21 -10.26 -13.06
N LEU A 111 1.18 -10.06 -12.18
CA LEU A 111 1.64 -8.74 -11.80
C LEU A 111 2.56 -8.21 -12.90
N VAL A 112 2.24 -7.04 -13.45
CA VAL A 112 2.98 -6.43 -14.55
C VAL A 112 3.98 -5.39 -14.04
N SER A 113 3.53 -4.55 -13.11
CA SER A 113 4.37 -3.47 -12.57
C SER A 113 3.94 -3.07 -11.16
N VAL A 114 4.78 -2.34 -10.49
CA VAL A 114 4.52 -1.77 -9.16
C VAL A 114 4.74 -0.25 -9.23
N SER A 115 3.69 0.51 -8.99
CA SER A 115 3.76 1.98 -8.95
C SER A 115 4.12 2.48 -7.54
N PRO A 116 4.81 3.62 -7.44
CA PRO A 116 5.19 4.54 -8.51
C PRO A 116 6.37 4.05 -9.34
N GLN A 117 6.47 4.54 -10.58
CA GLN A 117 7.59 4.29 -11.48
C GLN A 117 8.75 5.24 -11.15
N LYS A 118 10.00 4.80 -11.41
CA LYS A 118 11.22 5.53 -11.04
C LYS A 118 11.33 6.93 -11.66
N GLU A 119 10.77 7.10 -12.85
CA GLU A 119 10.88 8.34 -13.64
C GLU A 119 10.04 9.50 -13.10
N PHE A 120 9.09 9.22 -12.21
CA PHE A 120 8.10 10.20 -11.75
C PHE A 120 7.99 10.24 -10.22
N LEU A 121 9.10 10.06 -9.52
CA LEU A 121 9.08 10.01 -8.06
C LEU A 121 8.93 11.39 -7.43
N HIS A 122 8.09 11.47 -6.40
CA HIS A 122 8.01 12.65 -5.55
C HIS A 122 9.34 12.90 -4.83
N PRO A 123 9.80 14.17 -4.74
CA PRO A 123 11.14 14.48 -4.21
C PRO A 123 11.36 14.13 -2.74
N VAL A 124 10.29 14.05 -1.94
CA VAL A 124 10.38 13.76 -0.50
C VAL A 124 10.15 12.28 -0.19
N SER A 125 9.11 11.68 -0.79
CA SER A 125 8.77 10.27 -0.54
C SER A 125 8.19 9.65 -1.80
N GLU A 126 8.75 8.52 -2.24
CA GLU A 126 8.29 7.84 -3.44
C GLU A 126 6.78 7.52 -3.43
N VAL A 127 6.21 7.19 -2.27
CA VAL A 127 4.79 6.85 -2.14
C VAL A 127 3.87 8.06 -2.10
N ASP A 128 4.40 9.28 -1.97
CA ASP A 128 3.64 10.52 -2.13
C ASP A 128 3.44 10.90 -3.61
N THR A 129 4.11 10.20 -4.52
CA THR A 129 3.86 10.30 -5.98
C THR A 129 2.43 9.90 -6.35
N LEU A 130 1.78 9.05 -5.54
CA LEU A 130 0.46 8.51 -5.82
C LEU A 130 -0.63 9.31 -5.08
N GLY A 131 -1.57 9.87 -5.86
CA GLY A 131 -2.68 10.66 -5.34
C GLY A 131 -2.35 12.15 -5.19
N TYR A 132 -3.18 12.85 -4.43
CA TYR A 132 -3.01 14.28 -4.16
C TYR A 132 -2.02 14.53 -3.04
N ASP A 133 -1.17 15.54 -3.21
CA ASP A 133 -0.34 16.04 -2.13
C ASP A 133 -1.11 17.05 -1.25
N LYS A 134 -0.54 17.39 -0.09
CA LYS A 134 -1.18 18.26 0.91
C LYS A 134 -1.67 19.61 0.36
N PRO A 135 -0.90 20.35 -0.48
CA PRO A 135 -1.36 21.60 -1.07
C PRO A 135 -2.55 21.46 -2.03
N GLU A 136 -2.70 20.28 -2.65
CA GLU A 136 -3.74 20.00 -3.64
C GLU A 136 -5.01 19.45 -3.02
N SER A 137 -4.92 18.97 -1.79
CA SER A 137 -6.01 18.28 -1.11
C SER A 137 -6.99 19.25 -0.47
N LYS A 138 -8.29 19.04 -0.73
CA LYS A 138 -9.39 19.72 -0.04
C LYS A 138 -9.82 19.01 1.24
N CYS A 139 -9.17 17.91 1.62
CA CYS A 139 -9.44 17.23 2.89
C CYS A 139 -8.97 18.11 4.04
N GLY A 140 -9.91 18.65 4.80
CA GLY A 140 -9.63 19.23 6.10
C GLY A 140 -9.06 18.15 7.04
N LYS A 141 -8.33 18.58 8.09
CA LYS A 141 -7.91 17.64 9.14
C LYS A 141 -9.16 16.90 9.62
N ALA A 142 -9.18 15.59 9.49
CA ALA A 142 -10.08 14.78 10.28
C ALA A 142 -9.72 15.06 11.74
N GLY A 143 -10.59 15.79 12.45
CA GLY A 143 -10.47 16.13 13.85
C GLY A 143 -10.40 14.90 14.75
#